data_14b24a86712bc3320b4f9fae39a9408c
#
_entry.id   14b24a86712bc3320b4f9fae39a9408c
#
_cell.length_a   1.000
_cell.length_b   1.000
_cell.length_c   1.000
_cell.angle_alpha   90.00
_cell.angle_beta   90.00
_cell.angle_gamma   90.00
#
_symmetry.space_group_name_H-M   'P 1'
#
loop_
_entity.id
_entity.type
_entity.pdbx_description
1 polymer ?
#
loop_
_entity_poly.entity_id
_entity_poly.type
_entity_poly.pdbx_seq_one_letter_code
_entity_poly.pdbx_strand_id
1 'polypeptide(L)'
;MLLAELNNLKASYGETVIFDGVSADLPAGAVVALVGPNGAGKSTMMDMIAGVRAPDEGRVRWIGRRPPLTYFRQEQESGPATEEDDGQVLEELSRWGVQDGIAYNTASGGERMKLRLAAALAENSRLFLLDEPTNHLDRGSLARLVSRIRKSDATYLIVSHDRHFIDRVADRVWELDHGRLTVYEGNYTDYREKKEAARAARQKHWEQQQRKIAVVEEQIDQLSRWSDKAHRESTKKDGTKEYFRMKAKKKDIQIRSKRRRLEAELEKERIEKPEEERAVEFDMHGNRKKGRRVFELNDVSKSFNGRTLFDGVRFTVLAGERLGLVGPNGSGKSTLFRMLLGEDPHGGDIWRTKGMTVGWLSQSVLDLPLDHTMEEYFRKDTFSEQGKLRTDLANLGFTAEQWKLPLSSLSMGERLKVKLMRFIQDSTDVLLLDEPTNHLDLPSREELERTLESFPGTLLFASHDRYFMDRLADGLLVFEEEKVRKVPMGLEQWERRNEKKDGRASEKDRKLERLRLETEIQAVLGKLTMSQPGSRDYAELDRRFTELTAQLRKL
;
A
#
# COMPACT_ATOMS: atom_id res chain seq x y z
N MET A 1 -21.49 18.66 11.10
CA MET A 1 -22.80 18.58 10.43
C MET A 1 -22.77 17.36 9.52
N LEU A 2 -23.87 16.57 9.38
CA LEU A 2 -23.92 15.43 8.47
C LEU A 2 -24.36 15.88 7.08
N LEU A 3 -23.79 15.26 6.03
CA LEU A 3 -24.17 15.44 4.64
C LEU A 3 -25.16 14.35 4.21
N ALA A 4 -24.86 13.09 4.56
CA ALA A 4 -25.69 11.94 4.24
C ALA A 4 -25.54 10.84 5.32
N GLU A 5 -26.56 10.01 5.42
CA GLU A 5 -26.59 8.78 6.21
C GLU A 5 -26.80 7.58 5.27
N LEU A 6 -25.94 6.59 5.39
CA LEU A 6 -26.09 5.29 4.77
C LEU A 6 -26.82 4.39 5.76
N ASN A 7 -28.01 3.91 5.41
CA ASN A 7 -28.84 3.14 6.33
C ASN A 7 -29.09 1.73 5.78
N ASN A 8 -28.51 0.73 6.42
CA ASN A 8 -28.67 -0.70 6.14
C ASN A 8 -28.54 -1.04 4.64
N LEU A 9 -27.49 -0.51 3.99
CA LEU A 9 -27.26 -0.77 2.58
C LEU A 9 -26.91 -2.23 2.33
N LYS A 10 -27.55 -2.82 1.33
CA LYS A 10 -27.26 -4.16 0.82
C LYS A 10 -26.97 -4.10 -0.67
N ALA A 11 -25.96 -4.87 -1.07
CA ALA A 11 -25.58 -5.03 -2.46
C ALA A 11 -25.24 -6.48 -2.77
N SER A 12 -25.77 -6.98 -3.91
CA SER A 12 -25.48 -8.31 -4.43
C SER A 12 -25.25 -8.28 -5.95
N TYR A 13 -24.47 -9.20 -6.48
CA TYR A 13 -24.30 -9.47 -7.90
C TYR A 13 -24.70 -10.93 -8.17
N GLY A 14 -25.87 -11.12 -8.78
CA GLY A 14 -26.47 -12.45 -8.93
C GLY A 14 -26.73 -13.07 -7.54
N GLU A 15 -26.16 -14.23 -7.27
CA GLU A 15 -26.31 -14.92 -5.98
C GLU A 15 -25.27 -14.47 -4.93
N THR A 16 -24.25 -13.70 -5.33
CA THR A 16 -23.17 -13.29 -4.44
C THR A 16 -23.51 -12.00 -3.71
N VAL A 17 -23.66 -12.07 -2.39
CA VAL A 17 -23.82 -10.88 -1.52
C VAL A 17 -22.46 -10.24 -1.32
N ILE A 18 -22.36 -8.95 -1.68
CA ILE A 18 -21.14 -8.16 -1.51
C ILE A 18 -21.08 -7.57 -0.10
N PHE A 19 -22.16 -6.94 0.33
CA PHE A 19 -22.33 -6.48 1.71
C PHE A 19 -23.81 -6.45 2.08
N ASP A 20 -24.09 -6.60 3.39
CA ASP A 20 -25.45 -6.63 3.92
C ASP A 20 -25.52 -5.84 5.24
N GLY A 21 -26.44 -4.89 5.31
CA GLY A 21 -26.69 -4.10 6.51
C GLY A 21 -25.62 -3.02 6.80
N VAL A 22 -24.93 -2.52 5.77
CA VAL A 22 -23.90 -1.48 5.94
C VAL A 22 -24.54 -0.14 6.29
N SER A 23 -24.07 0.48 7.37
CA SER A 23 -24.51 1.79 7.85
C SER A 23 -23.34 2.67 8.21
N ALA A 24 -23.37 3.95 7.81
CA ALA A 24 -22.35 4.94 8.13
C ALA A 24 -22.88 6.38 7.94
N ASP A 25 -22.23 7.31 8.62
CA ASP A 25 -22.51 8.75 8.55
C ASP A 25 -21.42 9.47 7.76
N LEU A 26 -21.82 10.14 6.67
CA LEU A 26 -20.92 10.97 5.86
C LEU A 26 -20.99 12.43 6.36
N PRO A 27 -19.93 12.93 7.01
CA PRO A 27 -19.91 14.31 7.51
C PRO A 27 -19.71 15.32 6.37
N ALA A 28 -20.31 16.49 6.50
CA ALA A 28 -20.06 17.60 5.58
C ALA A 28 -18.66 18.22 5.81
N GLY A 29 -17.94 18.50 4.72
CA GLY A 29 -16.61 19.09 4.75
C GLY A 29 -15.49 18.15 5.19
N ALA A 30 -15.79 16.86 5.40
CA ALA A 30 -14.78 15.87 5.77
C ALA A 30 -14.22 15.13 4.56
N VAL A 31 -12.98 14.67 4.70
CA VAL A 31 -12.33 13.75 3.77
C VAL A 31 -12.39 12.34 4.34
N VAL A 32 -13.15 11.47 3.71
CA VAL A 32 -13.32 10.07 4.10
C VAL A 32 -12.58 9.18 3.12
N ALA A 33 -11.64 8.37 3.62
CA ALA A 33 -10.98 7.35 2.82
C ALA A 33 -11.72 6.01 2.95
N LEU A 34 -12.14 5.41 1.85
CA LEU A 34 -12.77 4.09 1.80
C LEU A 34 -11.72 3.05 1.42
N VAL A 35 -11.38 2.17 2.36
CA VAL A 35 -10.36 1.13 2.21
C VAL A 35 -10.97 -0.26 2.34
N GLY A 36 -10.28 -1.28 1.85
CA GLY A 36 -10.69 -2.68 1.94
C GLY A 36 -10.12 -3.51 0.79
N PRO A 37 -10.29 -4.85 0.84
CA PRO A 37 -9.81 -5.75 -0.19
C PRO A 37 -10.39 -5.46 -1.58
N ASN A 38 -9.73 -5.94 -2.62
CA ASN A 38 -10.31 -5.93 -3.96
C ASN A 38 -11.56 -6.82 -3.99
N GLY A 39 -12.61 -6.35 -4.65
CA GLY A 39 -13.90 -7.04 -4.68
C GLY A 39 -14.78 -6.84 -3.43
N ALA A 40 -14.34 -6.13 -2.38
CA ALA A 40 -15.14 -5.86 -1.19
C ALA A 40 -16.38 -4.99 -1.45
N GLY A 41 -16.50 -4.36 -2.64
CA GLY A 41 -17.65 -3.53 -3.00
C GLY A 41 -17.44 -2.04 -2.83
N LYS A 42 -16.19 -1.55 -2.76
CA LYS A 42 -15.87 -0.12 -2.62
C LYS A 42 -16.51 0.73 -3.73
N SER A 43 -16.27 0.38 -5.00
CA SER A 43 -16.85 1.09 -6.15
C SER A 43 -18.38 0.93 -6.20
N THR A 44 -18.91 -0.23 -5.80
CA THR A 44 -20.36 -0.44 -5.67
C THR A 44 -21.00 0.51 -4.65
N MET A 45 -20.34 0.72 -3.51
CA MET A 45 -20.79 1.68 -2.50
C MET A 45 -20.74 3.12 -3.04
N MET A 46 -19.69 3.49 -3.77
CA MET A 46 -19.59 4.78 -4.43
C MET A 46 -20.70 4.98 -5.48
N ASP A 47 -20.99 3.94 -6.28
CA ASP A 47 -22.10 3.96 -7.25
C ASP A 47 -23.46 4.17 -6.59
N MET A 48 -23.69 3.58 -5.41
CA MET A 48 -24.93 3.80 -4.64
C MET A 48 -25.04 5.23 -4.10
N ILE A 49 -23.95 5.77 -3.57
CA ILE A 49 -23.91 7.17 -3.10
C ILE A 49 -24.06 8.13 -4.28
N ALA A 50 -23.44 7.83 -5.41
CA ALA A 50 -23.60 8.59 -6.65
C ALA A 50 -25.02 8.48 -7.25
N GLY A 51 -25.83 7.52 -6.79
CA GLY A 51 -27.17 7.26 -7.35
C GLY A 51 -27.14 6.63 -8.74
N VAL A 52 -26.00 6.06 -9.15
CA VAL A 52 -25.85 5.31 -10.40
C VAL A 52 -26.46 3.92 -10.26
N ARG A 53 -26.36 3.36 -9.07
CA ARG A 53 -26.95 2.08 -8.70
C ARG A 53 -27.85 2.24 -7.47
N ALA A 54 -29.03 1.66 -7.49
CA ALA A 54 -29.88 1.55 -6.32
C ALA A 54 -29.36 0.41 -5.41
N PRO A 55 -29.40 0.55 -4.08
CA PRO A 55 -29.17 -0.56 -3.17
C PRO A 55 -30.29 -1.60 -3.29
N ASP A 56 -29.96 -2.89 -3.05
CA ASP A 56 -30.95 -3.96 -3.03
C ASP A 56 -31.89 -3.82 -1.83
N GLU A 57 -31.33 -3.40 -0.68
CA GLU A 57 -32.06 -3.01 0.54
C GLU A 57 -31.41 -1.78 1.17
N GLY A 58 -32.16 -1.06 1.99
CA GLY A 58 -31.68 0.16 2.63
C GLY A 58 -31.77 1.39 1.73
N ARG A 59 -31.11 2.48 2.14
CA ARG A 59 -31.12 3.73 1.39
C ARG A 59 -29.99 4.67 1.79
N VAL A 60 -29.59 5.56 0.87
CA VAL A 60 -28.77 6.74 1.16
C VAL A 60 -29.72 7.90 1.45
N ARG A 61 -29.67 8.42 2.68
CA ARG A 61 -30.50 9.54 3.13
C ARG A 61 -29.66 10.82 3.15
N TRP A 62 -30.01 11.77 2.30
CA TRP A 62 -29.37 13.09 2.31
C TRP A 62 -29.96 13.98 3.40
N ILE A 63 -29.09 14.71 4.12
CA ILE A 63 -29.53 15.68 5.11
C ILE A 63 -29.77 17.03 4.41
N GLY A 64 -31.04 17.31 4.10
CA GLY A 64 -31.45 18.41 3.25
C GLY A 64 -31.50 18.07 1.77
N ARG A 65 -31.15 19.04 0.90
CA ARG A 65 -31.12 18.83 -0.55
C ARG A 65 -29.83 18.08 -0.93
N ARG A 66 -29.95 17.10 -1.83
CA ARG A 66 -28.79 16.40 -2.40
C ARG A 66 -27.83 17.42 -3.01
N PRO A 67 -26.55 17.42 -2.60
CA PRO A 67 -25.56 18.37 -3.11
C PRO A 67 -25.19 18.06 -4.57
N PRO A 68 -24.65 19.05 -5.31
CA PRO A 68 -23.91 18.79 -6.52
C PRO A 68 -22.78 17.82 -6.24
N LEU A 69 -22.62 16.81 -7.09
CA LEU A 69 -21.70 15.69 -6.89
C LEU A 69 -20.90 15.43 -8.16
N THR A 70 -19.57 15.32 -8.00
CA THR A 70 -18.66 14.86 -9.05
C THR A 70 -18.17 13.47 -8.72
N TYR A 71 -18.27 12.55 -9.69
CA TYR A 71 -17.77 11.18 -9.56
C TYR A 71 -16.65 10.90 -10.55
N PHE A 72 -15.42 10.81 -10.05
CA PHE A 72 -14.23 10.42 -10.77
C PHE A 72 -14.07 8.89 -10.68
N ARG A 73 -14.28 8.17 -11.78
CA ARG A 73 -14.18 6.70 -11.86
C ARG A 73 -12.80 6.27 -12.35
N GLN A 74 -12.35 5.10 -11.92
CA GLN A 74 -11.08 4.51 -12.36
C GLN A 74 -11.07 4.24 -13.87
N GLU A 75 -12.12 3.60 -14.40
CA GLU A 75 -12.27 3.26 -15.82
C GLU A 75 -13.29 4.19 -16.49
N GLN A 76 -12.80 5.20 -17.17
CA GLN A 76 -13.58 5.96 -18.14
C GLN A 76 -12.78 6.03 -19.43
N GLU A 77 -13.24 5.35 -20.49
CA GLU A 77 -12.59 5.34 -21.81
C GLU A 77 -12.80 6.67 -22.57
N SER A 78 -13.84 7.40 -22.25
CA SER A 78 -14.15 8.70 -22.85
C SER A 78 -13.44 9.84 -22.12
N GLY A 79 -12.85 10.76 -22.88
CA GLY A 79 -12.33 12.01 -22.36
C GLY A 79 -13.39 12.83 -21.62
N PRO A 80 -12.97 13.85 -20.84
CA PRO A 80 -13.91 14.72 -20.16
C PRO A 80 -14.89 15.35 -21.15
N ALA A 81 -16.15 15.38 -20.81
CA ALA A 81 -17.23 15.98 -21.62
C ALA A 81 -17.20 17.53 -21.61
N THR A 82 -16.16 18.13 -21.06
CA THR A 82 -16.00 19.58 -20.98
C THR A 82 -15.49 20.11 -22.33
N GLU A 83 -16.14 21.13 -22.85
CA GLU A 83 -15.63 21.90 -23.99
C GLU A 83 -14.23 22.44 -23.62
N GLU A 84 -13.28 22.35 -24.55
CA GLU A 84 -11.87 22.75 -24.36
C GLU A 84 -11.68 24.22 -23.93
N ASP A 85 -12.75 25.02 -23.94
CA ASP A 85 -12.75 26.46 -23.62
C ASP A 85 -13.24 26.82 -22.20
N ASP A 86 -13.46 25.87 -21.30
CA ASP A 86 -13.84 26.20 -19.93
C ASP A 86 -12.65 26.76 -19.14
N GLY A 87 -12.69 28.07 -18.90
CA GLY A 87 -11.60 28.80 -18.23
C GLY A 87 -11.21 28.22 -16.85
N GLN A 88 -12.15 27.55 -16.14
CA GLN A 88 -11.86 26.90 -14.86
C GLN A 88 -11.04 25.63 -15.06
N VAL A 89 -11.31 24.86 -16.10
CA VAL A 89 -10.54 23.67 -16.48
C VAL A 89 -9.12 24.08 -16.91
N LEU A 90 -8.99 25.11 -17.73
CA LEU A 90 -7.68 25.64 -18.16
C LEU A 90 -6.84 26.13 -16.98
N GLU A 91 -7.46 26.82 -16.02
CA GLU A 91 -6.76 27.25 -14.79
C GLU A 91 -6.27 26.05 -13.95
N GLU A 92 -7.10 25.02 -13.78
CA GLU A 92 -6.67 23.80 -13.09
C GLU A 92 -5.59 23.07 -13.89
N LEU A 93 -5.69 22.92 -15.21
CA LEU A 93 -4.67 22.30 -16.07
C LEU A 93 -3.31 23.01 -15.95
N SER A 94 -3.31 24.35 -16.00
CA SER A 94 -2.11 25.15 -15.77
C SER A 94 -1.47 24.86 -14.42
N ARG A 95 -2.29 24.74 -13.35
CA ARG A 95 -1.83 24.35 -12.01
C ARG A 95 -1.23 22.93 -11.98
N TRP A 96 -1.69 22.03 -12.85
CA TRP A 96 -1.18 20.65 -12.96
C TRP A 96 0.05 20.54 -13.86
N GLY A 97 0.47 21.65 -14.49
CA GLY A 97 1.63 21.70 -15.37
C GLY A 97 1.43 20.88 -16.66
N VAL A 98 0.20 20.74 -17.10
CA VAL A 98 -0.15 20.20 -18.41
C VAL A 98 0.00 21.33 -19.42
N GLN A 99 0.70 21.06 -20.53
CA GLN A 99 0.86 22.05 -21.60
C GLN A 99 -0.48 22.29 -22.30
N ASP A 100 -0.75 23.56 -22.62
CA ASP A 100 -1.94 23.93 -23.36
C ASP A 100 -1.99 23.24 -24.73
N GLY A 101 -3.14 22.72 -25.11
CA GLY A 101 -3.38 22.10 -26.43
C GLY A 101 -3.02 20.61 -26.54
N ILE A 102 -2.73 19.90 -25.44
CA ILE A 102 -2.56 18.43 -25.49
C ILE A 102 -3.95 17.79 -25.67
N ALA A 103 -4.19 17.19 -26.85
CA ALA A 103 -5.40 16.44 -27.10
C ALA A 103 -5.44 15.13 -26.28
N TYR A 104 -6.58 14.83 -25.66
CA TYR A 104 -6.75 13.66 -24.81
C TYR A 104 -6.30 12.35 -25.47
N ASN A 105 -6.57 12.20 -26.78
CA ASN A 105 -6.25 10.98 -27.54
C ASN A 105 -4.75 10.75 -27.76
N THR A 106 -3.93 11.81 -27.75
CA THR A 106 -2.48 11.75 -27.94
C THR A 106 -1.69 11.79 -26.65
N ALA A 107 -2.35 12.09 -25.53
CA ALA A 107 -1.74 12.21 -24.22
C ALA A 107 -1.28 10.85 -23.67
N SER A 108 -0.16 10.85 -22.95
CA SER A 108 0.30 9.69 -22.16
C SER A 108 -0.69 9.32 -21.07
N GLY A 109 -0.61 8.11 -20.52
CA GLY A 109 -1.50 7.67 -19.44
C GLY A 109 -1.51 8.61 -18.22
N GLY A 110 -0.36 9.13 -17.82
CA GLY A 110 -0.25 10.12 -16.75
C GLY A 110 -0.85 11.48 -17.10
N GLU A 111 -0.69 11.95 -18.33
CA GLU A 111 -1.30 13.19 -18.81
C GLU A 111 -2.82 13.07 -18.92
N ARG A 112 -3.34 11.95 -19.44
CA ARG A 112 -4.78 11.67 -19.47
C ARG A 112 -5.37 11.72 -18.07
N MET A 113 -4.67 11.13 -17.09
CA MET A 113 -5.10 11.15 -15.69
C MET A 113 -5.16 12.59 -15.15
N LYS A 114 -4.15 13.41 -15.41
CA LYS A 114 -4.12 14.83 -15.01
C LYS A 114 -5.25 15.63 -15.66
N LEU A 115 -5.49 15.42 -16.96
CA LEU A 115 -6.59 16.07 -17.70
C LEU A 115 -7.96 15.75 -17.09
N ARG A 116 -8.23 14.45 -16.84
CA ARG A 116 -9.48 14.00 -16.23
C ARG A 116 -9.67 14.54 -14.82
N LEU A 117 -8.61 14.53 -14.02
CA LEU A 117 -8.65 14.95 -12.63
C LEU A 117 -8.83 16.49 -12.54
N ALA A 118 -8.14 17.26 -13.40
CA ALA A 118 -8.32 18.70 -13.49
C ALA A 118 -9.78 19.07 -13.86
N ALA A 119 -10.34 18.41 -14.87
CA ALA A 119 -11.74 18.61 -15.26
C ALA A 119 -12.70 18.29 -14.11
N ALA A 120 -12.53 17.15 -13.43
CA ALA A 120 -13.35 16.77 -12.29
C ALA A 120 -13.25 17.77 -11.11
N LEU A 121 -12.06 18.28 -10.83
CA LEU A 121 -11.83 19.22 -9.72
C LEU A 121 -12.18 20.69 -10.05
N ALA A 122 -12.36 21.01 -11.34
CA ALA A 122 -12.87 22.31 -11.79
C ALA A 122 -14.39 22.44 -11.55
N GLU A 123 -15.12 21.32 -11.44
CA GLU A 123 -16.56 21.35 -11.16
C GLU A 123 -16.85 21.97 -9.78
N ASN A 124 -17.88 22.80 -9.72
CA ASN A 124 -18.34 23.43 -8.47
C ASN A 124 -19.23 22.48 -7.66
N SER A 125 -18.66 21.34 -7.27
CA SER A 125 -19.34 20.31 -6.50
C SER A 125 -19.07 20.42 -4.99
N ARG A 126 -20.04 20.01 -4.19
CA ARG A 126 -19.90 19.92 -2.72
C ARG A 126 -19.54 18.54 -2.22
N LEU A 127 -19.67 17.52 -3.07
CA LEU A 127 -19.26 16.15 -2.81
C LEU A 127 -18.46 15.63 -3.99
N PHE A 128 -17.26 15.15 -3.71
CA PHE A 128 -16.39 14.49 -4.66
C PHE A 128 -16.23 13.03 -4.29
N LEU A 129 -16.56 12.14 -5.21
CA LEU A 129 -16.28 10.72 -5.13
C LEU A 129 -15.08 10.45 -6.04
N LEU A 130 -13.93 10.04 -5.47
CA LEU A 130 -12.70 9.83 -6.20
C LEU A 130 -12.27 8.37 -6.10
N ASP A 131 -12.36 7.62 -7.21
CA ASP A 131 -11.96 6.21 -7.26
C ASP A 131 -10.56 6.09 -7.87
N GLU A 132 -9.57 5.73 -7.04
CA GLU A 132 -8.15 5.60 -7.36
C GLU A 132 -7.54 6.84 -8.06
N PRO A 133 -7.68 8.06 -7.49
CA PRO A 133 -7.20 9.28 -8.12
C PRO A 133 -5.67 9.41 -8.17
N THR A 134 -4.96 8.53 -7.47
CA THR A 134 -3.50 8.55 -7.34
C THR A 134 -2.77 7.73 -8.40
N ASN A 135 -3.49 6.87 -9.14
CA ASN A 135 -2.91 6.02 -10.15
C ASN A 135 -2.24 6.85 -11.26
N HIS A 136 -1.01 6.47 -11.64
CA HIS A 136 -0.21 7.14 -12.67
C HIS A 136 0.18 8.60 -12.40
N LEU A 137 -0.09 9.15 -11.20
CA LEU A 137 0.36 10.48 -10.84
C LEU A 137 1.83 10.48 -10.40
N ASP A 138 2.58 11.48 -10.87
CA ASP A 138 3.91 11.77 -10.34
C ASP A 138 3.83 12.46 -8.96
N ARG A 139 4.97 12.51 -8.26
CA ARG A 139 5.06 13.12 -6.92
C ARG A 139 4.58 14.59 -6.87
N GLY A 140 4.89 15.36 -7.90
CA GLY A 140 4.49 16.77 -7.98
C GLY A 140 2.98 16.91 -8.11
N SER A 141 2.36 16.09 -8.95
CA SER A 141 0.91 16.05 -9.14
C SER A 141 0.19 15.54 -7.89
N LEU A 142 0.73 14.53 -7.22
CA LEU A 142 0.19 14.03 -5.95
C LEU A 142 0.20 15.12 -4.86
N ALA A 143 1.29 15.87 -4.72
CA ALA A 143 1.38 16.97 -3.76
C ALA A 143 0.35 18.08 -4.06
N ARG A 144 0.10 18.37 -5.34
CA ARG A 144 -0.94 19.33 -5.78
C ARG A 144 -2.34 18.83 -5.43
N LEU A 145 -2.63 17.54 -5.68
CA LEU A 145 -3.91 16.93 -5.31
C LEU A 145 -4.16 17.04 -3.80
N VAL A 146 -3.18 16.68 -2.98
CA VAL A 146 -3.25 16.83 -1.51
C VAL A 146 -3.55 18.29 -1.13
N SER A 147 -2.81 19.24 -1.70
CA SER A 147 -3.01 20.68 -1.41
C SER A 147 -4.41 21.16 -1.83
N ARG A 148 -4.93 20.68 -2.96
CA ARG A 148 -6.26 21.04 -3.46
C ARG A 148 -7.37 20.52 -2.56
N ILE A 149 -7.30 19.23 -2.15
CA ILE A 149 -8.27 18.62 -1.23
C ILE A 149 -8.25 19.32 0.12
N ARG A 150 -7.06 19.55 0.71
CA ARG A 150 -6.91 20.18 2.03
C ARG A 150 -7.38 21.64 2.10
N LYS A 151 -7.36 22.36 0.97
CA LYS A 151 -7.84 23.75 0.88
C LYS A 151 -9.32 23.85 0.54
N SER A 152 -9.99 22.75 0.27
CA SER A 152 -11.40 22.72 -0.13
C SER A 152 -12.29 22.49 1.08
N ASP A 153 -13.43 23.19 1.13
CA ASP A 153 -14.49 22.97 2.12
C ASP A 153 -15.49 21.88 1.67
N ALA A 154 -15.27 21.25 0.51
CA ALA A 154 -16.11 20.18 0.00
C ALA A 154 -15.91 18.88 0.78
N THR A 155 -16.87 17.99 0.69
CA THR A 155 -16.77 16.62 1.20
C THR A 155 -16.12 15.73 0.16
N TYR A 156 -15.21 14.88 0.59
CA TYR A 156 -14.55 13.90 -0.27
C TYR A 156 -14.77 12.49 0.26
N LEU A 157 -15.15 11.57 -0.63
CA LEU A 157 -15.09 10.14 -0.40
C LEU A 157 -14.09 9.56 -1.41
N ILE A 158 -12.99 9.01 -0.90
CA ILE A 158 -11.83 8.64 -1.72
C ILE A 158 -11.54 7.17 -1.53
N VAL A 159 -11.49 6.41 -2.63
CA VAL A 159 -10.88 5.07 -2.66
C VAL A 159 -9.45 5.25 -3.15
N SER A 160 -8.48 4.79 -2.41
CA SER A 160 -7.07 4.76 -2.84
C SER A 160 -6.31 3.65 -2.13
N HIS A 161 -5.31 3.13 -2.82
CA HIS A 161 -4.32 2.20 -2.28
C HIS A 161 -3.00 2.90 -1.91
N ASP A 162 -2.90 4.21 -2.10
CA ASP A 162 -1.75 5.02 -1.68
C ASP A 162 -1.93 5.46 -0.22
N ARG A 163 -1.25 4.76 0.69
CA ARG A 163 -1.29 5.01 2.14
C ARG A 163 -0.82 6.40 2.51
N HIS A 164 0.25 6.88 1.86
CA HIS A 164 0.82 8.18 2.12
C HIS A 164 -0.14 9.30 1.68
N PHE A 165 -0.85 9.10 0.58
CA PHE A 165 -1.90 10.03 0.16
C PHE A 165 -3.04 10.05 1.17
N ILE A 166 -3.59 8.87 1.53
CA ILE A 166 -4.67 8.75 2.52
C ILE A 166 -4.26 9.41 3.84
N ASP A 167 -3.05 9.14 4.32
CA ASP A 167 -2.54 9.68 5.59
C ASP A 167 -2.48 11.21 5.60
N ARG A 168 -2.21 11.81 4.45
CA ARG A 168 -2.15 13.27 4.30
C ARG A 168 -3.49 13.95 4.10
N VAL A 169 -4.52 13.26 3.63
CA VAL A 169 -5.80 13.89 3.28
C VAL A 169 -6.97 13.46 4.16
N ALA A 170 -6.99 12.23 4.65
CA ALA A 170 -8.15 11.67 5.34
C ALA A 170 -8.31 12.23 6.76
N ASP A 171 -9.58 12.52 7.11
CA ASP A 171 -10.04 12.84 8.46
C ASP A 171 -10.68 11.60 9.11
N ARG A 172 -11.17 10.66 8.28
CA ARG A 172 -11.78 9.39 8.66
C ARG A 172 -11.41 8.30 7.67
N VAL A 173 -11.34 7.08 8.18
CA VAL A 173 -11.17 5.88 7.35
C VAL A 173 -12.38 4.96 7.53
N TRP A 174 -13.02 4.61 6.41
CA TRP A 174 -14.06 3.60 6.33
C TRP A 174 -13.44 2.31 5.81
N GLU A 175 -13.42 1.29 6.63
CA GLU A 175 -12.95 -0.03 6.23
C GLU A 175 -14.13 -0.91 5.84
N LEU A 176 -14.19 -1.33 4.58
CA LEU A 176 -15.14 -2.30 4.07
C LEU A 176 -14.47 -3.66 3.95
N ASP A 177 -14.79 -4.56 4.87
CA ASP A 177 -14.19 -5.88 4.94
C ASP A 177 -15.23 -6.95 5.29
N HIS A 178 -15.20 -8.10 4.61
CA HIS A 178 -16.17 -9.20 4.77
C HIS A 178 -17.63 -8.74 4.82
N GLY A 179 -17.98 -7.79 3.97
CA GLY A 179 -19.34 -7.24 3.89
C GLY A 179 -19.75 -6.33 5.03
N ARG A 180 -18.83 -5.96 5.92
CA ARG A 180 -19.06 -5.05 7.05
C ARG A 180 -18.28 -3.76 6.87
N LEU A 181 -18.87 -2.65 7.29
CA LEU A 181 -18.21 -1.35 7.30
C LEU A 181 -17.84 -0.97 8.74
N THR A 182 -16.57 -0.67 8.95
CA THR A 182 -16.08 -0.15 10.23
C THR A 182 -15.53 1.26 10.03
N VAL A 183 -15.94 2.18 10.88
CA VAL A 183 -15.52 3.59 10.80
C VAL A 183 -14.44 3.87 11.82
N TYR A 184 -13.34 4.46 11.36
CA TYR A 184 -12.22 4.90 12.20
C TYR A 184 -12.06 6.41 12.06
N GLU A 185 -11.98 7.11 13.19
CA GLU A 185 -11.62 8.54 13.23
C GLU A 185 -10.11 8.70 13.11
N GLY A 186 -9.67 9.66 12.31
CA GLY A 186 -8.28 9.97 12.05
C GLY A 186 -7.81 9.54 10.67
N ASN A 187 -6.50 9.66 10.45
CA ASN A 187 -5.83 9.34 9.19
C ASN A 187 -5.51 7.84 9.06
N TYR A 188 -4.70 7.48 8.05
CA TYR A 188 -4.32 6.08 7.81
C TYR A 188 -3.46 5.51 8.95
N THR A 189 -2.57 6.30 9.51
CA THR A 189 -1.71 5.89 10.64
C THR A 189 -2.57 5.60 11.88
N ASP A 190 -3.51 6.48 12.22
CA ASP A 190 -4.45 6.28 13.34
C ASP A 190 -5.32 5.02 13.14
N TYR A 191 -5.82 4.80 11.92
CA TYR A 191 -6.58 3.61 11.55
C TYR A 191 -5.77 2.35 11.80
N ARG A 192 -4.52 2.31 11.31
CA ARG A 192 -3.63 1.17 11.43
C ARG A 192 -3.34 0.85 12.90
N GLU A 193 -2.98 1.85 13.70
CA GLU A 193 -2.72 1.67 15.13
C GLU A 193 -3.94 1.12 15.87
N LYS A 194 -5.13 1.65 15.61
CA LYS A 194 -6.38 1.17 16.19
C LYS A 194 -6.70 -0.27 15.78
N LYS A 195 -6.48 -0.61 14.50
CA LYS A 195 -6.70 -1.97 13.98
C LYS A 195 -5.73 -2.97 14.60
N GLU A 196 -4.43 -2.63 14.70
CA GLU A 196 -3.41 -3.45 15.34
C GLU A 196 -3.70 -3.64 16.84
N ALA A 197 -4.07 -2.58 17.54
CA ALA A 197 -4.46 -2.66 18.95
C ALA A 197 -5.71 -3.53 19.18
N ALA A 198 -6.74 -3.38 18.35
CA ALA A 198 -7.95 -4.20 18.42
C ALA A 198 -7.64 -5.69 18.14
N ARG A 199 -6.73 -5.95 17.19
CA ARG A 199 -6.27 -7.30 16.88
C ARG A 199 -5.50 -7.91 18.05
N ALA A 200 -4.52 -7.18 18.60
CA ALA A 200 -3.75 -7.62 19.76
C ALA A 200 -4.66 -7.90 20.98
N ALA A 201 -5.67 -7.07 21.19
CA ALA A 201 -6.66 -7.29 22.23
C ALA A 201 -7.47 -8.58 22.00
N ARG A 202 -7.97 -8.82 20.77
CA ARG A 202 -8.67 -10.07 20.41
C ARG A 202 -7.80 -11.30 20.61
N GLN A 203 -6.54 -11.24 20.17
CA GLN A 203 -5.56 -12.32 20.35
C GLN A 203 -5.36 -12.64 21.84
N LYS A 204 -5.13 -11.61 22.66
CA LYS A 204 -4.96 -11.76 24.10
C LYS A 204 -6.22 -12.38 24.77
N HIS A 205 -7.40 -11.94 24.37
CA HIS A 205 -8.66 -12.51 24.88
C HIS A 205 -8.82 -13.98 24.47
N TRP A 206 -8.50 -14.32 23.21
CA TRP A 206 -8.53 -15.70 22.75
C TRP A 206 -7.55 -16.60 23.52
N GLU A 207 -6.31 -16.15 23.71
CA GLU A 207 -5.30 -16.88 24.49
C GLU A 207 -5.74 -17.08 25.94
N GLN A 208 -6.35 -16.08 26.57
CA GLN A 208 -6.91 -16.21 27.91
C GLN A 208 -8.04 -17.23 27.96
N GLN A 209 -8.91 -17.24 26.94
CA GLN A 209 -9.96 -18.24 26.83
C GLN A 209 -9.39 -19.65 26.67
N GLN A 210 -8.37 -19.84 25.80
CA GLN A 210 -7.70 -21.13 25.61
C GLN A 210 -7.05 -21.63 26.91
N ARG A 211 -6.39 -20.75 27.66
CA ARG A 211 -5.81 -21.12 28.98
C ARG A 211 -6.89 -21.55 29.97
N LYS A 212 -8.03 -20.86 30.03
CA LYS A 212 -9.18 -21.28 30.87
C LYS A 212 -9.71 -22.66 30.48
N ILE A 213 -9.87 -22.91 29.18
CA ILE A 213 -10.29 -24.19 28.61
C ILE A 213 -9.34 -25.30 29.07
N ALA A 214 -8.03 -25.11 28.83
CA ALA A 214 -7.01 -26.11 29.19
C ALA A 214 -7.00 -26.45 30.70
N VAL A 215 -7.12 -25.44 31.57
CA VAL A 215 -7.17 -25.64 33.01
C VAL A 215 -8.43 -26.44 33.41
N VAL A 216 -9.59 -26.15 32.82
CA VAL A 216 -10.84 -26.89 33.12
C VAL A 216 -10.77 -28.31 32.58
N GLU A 217 -10.23 -28.51 31.37
CA GLU A 217 -10.04 -29.85 30.80
C GLU A 217 -9.08 -30.69 31.64
N GLU A 218 -7.99 -30.14 32.15
CA GLU A 218 -7.08 -30.82 33.05
C GLU A 218 -7.80 -31.23 34.37
N GLN A 219 -8.61 -30.32 34.93
CA GLN A 219 -9.41 -30.66 36.13
C GLN A 219 -10.43 -31.76 35.87
N ILE A 220 -11.06 -31.75 34.68
CA ILE A 220 -12.00 -32.81 34.27
C ILE A 220 -11.28 -34.14 34.14
N ASP A 221 -10.09 -34.16 33.52
CA ASP A 221 -9.29 -35.37 33.36
C ASP A 221 -8.82 -35.96 34.70
N GLN A 222 -8.34 -35.09 35.60
CA GLN A 222 -7.99 -35.51 36.96
C GLN A 222 -9.18 -36.13 37.72
N LEU A 223 -10.37 -35.51 37.62
CA LEU A 223 -11.59 -36.04 38.23
C LEU A 223 -12.03 -37.36 37.59
N SER A 224 -11.87 -37.50 36.28
CA SER A 224 -12.20 -38.72 35.53
C SER A 224 -11.28 -39.87 35.94
N ARG A 225 -9.97 -39.67 35.98
CA ARG A 225 -8.99 -40.67 36.46
C ARG A 225 -9.29 -41.14 37.89
N TRP A 226 -9.71 -40.18 38.72
CA TRP A 226 -10.08 -40.52 40.10
C TRP A 226 -11.38 -41.31 40.15
N SER A 227 -12.41 -40.98 39.37
CA SER A 227 -13.65 -41.75 39.25
C SER A 227 -13.39 -43.16 38.75
N ASP A 228 -12.58 -43.35 37.72
CA ASP A 228 -12.17 -44.66 37.20
C ASP A 228 -11.45 -45.52 38.25
N LYS A 229 -10.56 -44.89 39.04
CA LYS A 229 -9.88 -45.56 40.14
C LYS A 229 -10.87 -46.01 41.20
N ALA A 230 -11.82 -45.16 41.61
CA ALA A 230 -12.86 -45.48 42.57
C ALA A 230 -13.78 -46.60 42.07
N HIS A 231 -14.13 -46.63 40.79
CA HIS A 231 -14.89 -47.71 40.16
C HIS A 231 -14.13 -49.04 40.19
N ARG A 232 -12.82 -49.05 39.87
CA ARG A 232 -11.96 -50.27 39.94
C ARG A 232 -11.81 -50.79 41.35
N GLU A 233 -11.69 -49.92 42.36
CA GLU A 233 -11.60 -50.31 43.75
C GLU A 233 -12.95 -50.88 44.29
N SER A 234 -14.07 -50.33 43.81
CA SER A 234 -15.42 -50.84 44.16
C SER A 234 -15.68 -52.25 43.66
N THR A 235 -14.96 -52.72 42.65
CA THR A 235 -15.07 -54.08 42.11
C THR A 235 -14.18 -55.11 42.84
N LYS A 236 -13.15 -54.64 43.59
CA LYS A 236 -12.15 -55.53 44.23
C LYS A 236 -12.33 -55.81 45.70
N LYS A 237 -13.14 -55.05 46.47
CA LYS A 237 -13.27 -55.19 47.93
C LYS A 237 -14.75 -55.39 48.35
N ASP A 238 -15.03 -56.49 48.98
CA ASP A 238 -16.41 -56.95 49.35
C ASP A 238 -17.08 -56.15 50.46
N GLY A 239 -16.42 -55.35 51.25
CA GLY A 239 -17.04 -54.59 52.36
C GLY A 239 -17.24 -53.09 52.13
N THR A 240 -16.75 -52.51 51.00
CA THR A 240 -16.76 -51.06 50.77
C THR A 240 -17.31 -50.68 49.42
N LYS A 241 -17.92 -51.57 48.68
CA LYS A 241 -18.43 -51.37 47.28
C LYS A 241 -19.39 -50.19 47.15
N GLU A 242 -20.36 -50.07 48.09
CA GLU A 242 -21.35 -48.98 48.05
C GLU A 242 -20.72 -47.59 48.27
N TYR A 243 -19.79 -47.49 49.19
CA TYR A 243 -19.08 -46.24 49.45
C TYR A 243 -18.30 -45.70 48.20
N PHE A 244 -17.53 -46.59 47.57
CA PHE A 244 -16.77 -46.22 46.37
C PHE A 244 -17.69 -45.94 45.17
N ARG A 245 -18.80 -46.68 44.99
CA ARG A 245 -19.84 -46.42 43.98
C ARG A 245 -20.48 -45.04 44.17
N MET A 246 -20.88 -44.69 45.38
CA MET A 246 -21.47 -43.38 45.67
C MET A 246 -20.48 -42.26 45.43
N LYS A 247 -19.22 -42.46 45.79
CA LYS A 247 -18.14 -41.48 45.58
C LYS A 247 -17.81 -41.27 44.10
N ALA A 248 -17.77 -42.32 43.29
CA ALA A 248 -17.61 -42.25 41.84
C ALA A 248 -18.82 -41.56 41.20
N LYS A 249 -20.05 -41.92 41.53
CA LYS A 249 -21.28 -41.27 41.03
C LYS A 249 -21.34 -39.77 41.35
N LYS A 250 -20.88 -39.36 42.55
CA LYS A 250 -20.76 -37.93 42.91
C LYS A 250 -19.76 -37.19 42.03
N LYS A 251 -18.63 -37.81 41.68
CA LYS A 251 -17.62 -37.23 40.79
C LYS A 251 -18.10 -37.16 39.35
N ASP A 252 -18.79 -38.17 38.84
CA ASP A 252 -19.37 -38.12 37.49
C ASP A 252 -20.40 -36.99 37.35
N ILE A 253 -21.21 -36.74 38.37
CA ILE A 253 -22.13 -35.60 38.40
C ILE A 253 -21.33 -34.27 38.36
N GLN A 254 -20.23 -34.15 39.13
CA GLN A 254 -19.39 -32.97 39.13
C GLN A 254 -18.69 -32.74 37.76
N ILE A 255 -18.22 -33.80 37.12
CA ILE A 255 -17.63 -33.75 35.76
C ILE A 255 -18.65 -33.23 34.75
N ARG A 256 -19.86 -33.83 34.73
CA ARG A 256 -20.93 -33.40 33.83
C ARG A 256 -21.35 -31.95 34.08
N SER A 257 -21.47 -31.56 35.36
CA SER A 257 -21.81 -30.17 35.71
C SER A 257 -20.74 -29.17 35.27
N LYS A 258 -19.43 -29.47 35.47
CA LYS A 258 -18.34 -28.61 35.01
C LYS A 258 -18.30 -28.52 33.50
N ARG A 259 -18.47 -29.63 32.80
CA ARG A 259 -18.52 -29.67 31.33
C ARG A 259 -19.65 -28.80 30.77
N ARG A 260 -20.88 -28.99 31.27
CA ARG A 260 -22.05 -28.18 30.87
C ARG A 260 -21.84 -26.69 31.15
N ARG A 261 -21.21 -26.34 32.27
CA ARG A 261 -20.94 -24.94 32.62
C ARG A 261 -19.93 -24.34 31.66
N LEU A 262 -18.86 -25.06 31.32
CA LEU A 262 -17.86 -24.60 30.35
C LEU A 262 -18.47 -24.48 28.96
N GLU A 263 -19.25 -25.46 28.51
CA GLU A 263 -19.94 -25.42 27.21
C GLU A 263 -20.88 -24.20 27.12
N ALA A 264 -21.66 -23.93 28.16
CA ALA A 264 -22.56 -22.79 28.22
C ALA A 264 -21.83 -21.44 28.30
N GLU A 265 -20.65 -21.38 28.94
CA GLU A 265 -19.81 -20.18 28.99
C GLU A 265 -19.14 -19.92 27.64
N LEU A 266 -18.66 -20.97 26.97
CA LEU A 266 -18.09 -20.89 25.61
C LEU A 266 -19.13 -20.53 24.55
N GLU A 267 -20.36 -20.98 24.68
CA GLU A 267 -21.45 -20.68 23.77
C GLU A 267 -21.88 -19.19 23.85
N LYS A 268 -21.81 -18.61 25.06
CA LYS A 268 -22.10 -17.18 25.28
C LYS A 268 -20.99 -16.21 24.84
N GLU A 269 -19.75 -16.62 24.99
CA GLU A 269 -18.57 -15.79 24.76
C GLU A 269 -17.61 -16.44 23.74
N ARG A 270 -18.15 -17.11 22.72
CA ARG A 270 -17.32 -17.77 21.72
C ARG A 270 -16.49 -16.72 20.98
N ILE A 271 -15.22 -16.62 21.33
CA ILE A 271 -14.25 -15.85 20.60
C ILE A 271 -13.77 -16.73 19.46
N GLU A 272 -14.11 -16.35 18.23
CA GLU A 272 -13.52 -16.98 17.05
C GLU A 272 -12.01 -16.79 17.10
N LYS A 273 -11.28 -17.84 16.74
CA LYS A 273 -9.82 -17.76 16.63
C LYS A 273 -9.51 -16.57 15.71
N PRO A 274 -8.77 -15.53 16.19
CA PRO A 274 -8.35 -14.47 15.30
C PRO A 274 -7.65 -15.11 14.10
N GLU A 275 -7.93 -14.64 12.89
CA GLU A 275 -7.19 -15.07 11.73
C GLU A 275 -5.71 -14.82 12.01
N GLU A 276 -4.97 -15.89 12.24
CA GLU A 276 -3.53 -15.84 12.33
C GLU A 276 -3.05 -15.48 10.94
N GLU A 277 -2.72 -14.20 10.73
CA GLU A 277 -1.71 -13.90 9.74
C GLU A 277 -0.42 -14.53 10.26
N ARG A 278 -0.25 -15.79 9.94
CA ARG A 278 0.98 -16.50 10.26
C ARG A 278 2.06 -15.84 9.42
N ALA A 279 2.94 -15.08 10.09
CA ALA A 279 4.19 -14.72 9.48
C ALA A 279 4.79 -16.03 8.98
N VAL A 280 5.02 -16.13 7.68
CA VAL A 280 5.68 -17.30 7.12
C VAL A 280 7.09 -17.28 7.68
N GLU A 281 7.34 -18.09 8.70
CA GLU A 281 8.69 -18.33 9.16
C GLU A 281 9.38 -19.15 8.07
N PHE A 282 10.19 -18.44 7.30
CA PHE A 282 11.02 -19.05 6.28
C PHE A 282 12.14 -19.83 6.98
N ASP A 283 11.99 -21.14 7.06
CA ASP A 283 13.07 -22.04 7.47
C ASP A 283 14.07 -22.16 6.30
N MET A 284 14.72 -21.03 6.02
CA MET A 284 15.73 -20.94 4.97
C MET A 284 17.09 -21.33 5.55
N HIS A 285 17.50 -22.53 5.26
CA HIS A 285 18.86 -23.01 5.48
C HIS A 285 19.85 -22.33 4.50
N GLY A 286 19.87 -21.00 4.50
CA GLY A 286 20.82 -20.19 3.77
C GLY A 286 22.13 -20.09 4.57
N ASN A 287 23.06 -20.96 4.29
CA ASN A 287 24.40 -20.95 4.87
C ASN A 287 25.26 -19.80 4.27
N ARG A 288 24.74 -18.54 4.31
CA ARG A 288 25.40 -17.40 3.69
C ARG A 288 25.92 -16.44 4.72
N LYS A 289 27.27 -16.33 4.75
CA LYS A 289 27.95 -15.31 5.54
C LYS A 289 27.55 -13.94 5.00
N LYS A 290 26.82 -13.15 5.79
CA LYS A 290 26.52 -11.73 5.50
C LYS A 290 27.81 -10.99 5.11
N GLY A 291 27.69 -10.02 4.21
CA GLY A 291 28.82 -9.17 3.81
C GLY A 291 29.68 -9.68 2.66
N ARG A 292 29.38 -10.84 2.05
CA ARG A 292 30.03 -11.27 0.79
C ARG A 292 29.46 -10.48 -0.38
N ARG A 293 30.31 -10.18 -1.39
CA ARG A 293 29.86 -9.54 -2.63
C ARG A 293 28.86 -10.44 -3.37
N VAL A 294 27.78 -9.85 -3.83
CA VAL A 294 26.73 -10.48 -4.63
C VAL A 294 26.82 -10.00 -6.07
N PHE A 295 26.78 -8.69 -6.26
CA PHE A 295 27.04 -8.00 -7.52
C PHE A 295 28.11 -6.94 -7.32
N GLU A 296 28.91 -6.73 -8.38
CA GLU A 296 29.84 -5.60 -8.46
C GLU A 296 29.76 -5.00 -9.87
N LEU A 297 29.46 -3.72 -9.94
CA LEU A 297 29.36 -2.96 -11.18
C LEU A 297 30.57 -2.05 -11.29
N ASN A 298 31.27 -2.12 -12.43
CA ASN A 298 32.44 -1.32 -12.72
C ASN A 298 32.27 -0.63 -14.06
N ASP A 299 32.17 0.71 -14.05
CA ASP A 299 32.02 1.56 -15.23
C ASP A 299 30.85 1.17 -16.15
N VAL A 300 29.75 0.76 -15.55
CA VAL A 300 28.61 0.27 -16.29
C VAL A 300 27.83 1.43 -16.91
N SER A 301 27.52 1.29 -18.21
CA SER A 301 26.78 2.28 -18.97
C SER A 301 25.66 1.63 -19.79
N LYS A 302 24.58 2.38 -20.01
CA LYS A 302 23.44 1.94 -20.82
C LYS A 302 22.80 3.12 -21.55
N SER A 303 22.58 2.92 -22.86
CA SER A 303 21.86 3.87 -23.71
C SER A 303 20.82 3.14 -24.55
N PHE A 304 19.71 3.81 -24.87
CA PHE A 304 18.67 3.33 -25.80
C PHE A 304 18.39 4.42 -26.83
N ASN A 305 18.46 4.08 -28.12
CA ASN A 305 18.13 4.98 -29.24
C ASN A 305 18.82 6.35 -29.13
N GLY A 306 20.09 6.37 -28.72
CA GLY A 306 20.86 7.61 -28.56
C GLY A 306 20.61 8.37 -27.25
N ARG A 307 19.68 7.94 -26.40
CA ARG A 307 19.46 8.50 -25.06
C ARG A 307 20.22 7.68 -24.03
N THR A 308 21.13 8.33 -23.31
CA THR A 308 21.82 7.71 -22.17
C THR A 308 20.87 7.60 -20.99
N LEU A 309 20.76 6.40 -20.41
CA LEU A 309 20.02 6.17 -19.17
C LEU A 309 20.92 6.39 -17.96
N PHE A 310 22.14 5.84 -18.01
CA PHE A 310 23.18 6.07 -17.01
C PHE A 310 24.55 5.72 -17.57
N ASP A 311 25.57 6.35 -17.02
CA ASP A 311 26.96 6.20 -17.44
C ASP A 311 27.92 6.17 -16.25
N GLY A 312 28.99 5.36 -16.37
CA GLY A 312 30.05 5.27 -15.37
C GLY A 312 29.60 4.76 -14.01
N VAL A 313 28.61 3.89 -13.97
CA VAL A 313 28.02 3.38 -12.72
C VAL A 313 28.98 2.42 -12.00
N ARG A 314 29.24 2.70 -10.72
CA ARG A 314 30.11 1.89 -9.86
C ARG A 314 29.47 1.70 -8.49
N PHE A 315 29.13 0.47 -8.13
CA PHE A 315 28.74 0.09 -6.77
C PHE A 315 28.84 -1.42 -6.57
N THR A 316 28.83 -1.83 -5.30
CA THR A 316 28.82 -3.23 -4.90
C THR A 316 27.58 -3.52 -4.07
N VAL A 317 26.93 -4.65 -4.34
CA VAL A 317 25.84 -5.20 -3.51
C VAL A 317 26.38 -6.34 -2.67
N LEU A 318 26.12 -6.30 -1.38
CA LEU A 318 26.55 -7.31 -0.43
C LEU A 318 25.39 -8.24 -0.06
N ALA A 319 25.72 -9.46 0.32
CA ALA A 319 24.75 -10.46 0.75
C ALA A 319 23.99 -9.98 2.02
N GLY A 320 22.68 -10.04 1.94
CA GLY A 320 21.76 -9.60 3.00
C GLY A 320 21.43 -8.11 2.98
N GLU A 321 21.95 -7.33 2.02
CA GLU A 321 21.53 -5.94 1.85
C GLU A 321 20.11 -5.85 1.26
N ARG A 322 19.38 -4.81 1.67
CA ARG A 322 18.05 -4.46 1.18
C ARG A 322 18.10 -3.07 0.55
N LEU A 323 18.14 -3.04 -0.77
CA LEU A 323 18.34 -1.81 -1.54
C LEU A 323 17.07 -1.43 -2.30
N GLY A 324 16.52 -0.25 -1.99
CA GLY A 324 15.42 0.35 -2.73
C GLY A 324 15.95 1.18 -3.91
N LEU A 325 15.37 1.02 -5.09
CA LEU A 325 15.69 1.80 -6.28
C LEU A 325 14.80 3.04 -6.36
N VAL A 326 15.38 4.23 -6.35
CA VAL A 326 14.68 5.52 -6.37
C VAL A 326 15.09 6.31 -7.61
N GLY A 327 14.12 6.84 -8.34
CA GLY A 327 14.35 7.69 -9.51
C GLY A 327 13.08 7.86 -10.35
N PRO A 328 13.06 8.82 -11.27
CA PRO A 328 11.91 9.09 -12.13
C PRO A 328 11.56 7.89 -13.03
N ASN A 329 10.35 7.93 -13.59
CA ASN A 329 9.95 6.93 -14.58
C ASN A 329 10.85 7.02 -15.81
N GLY A 330 11.25 5.87 -16.37
CA GLY A 330 12.17 5.80 -17.49
C GLY A 330 13.64 6.07 -17.16
N SER A 331 14.05 6.15 -15.88
CA SER A 331 15.44 6.32 -15.46
C SER A 331 16.31 5.07 -15.60
N GLY A 332 15.70 3.91 -15.92
CA GLY A 332 16.44 2.67 -16.15
C GLY A 332 16.43 1.68 -14.99
N LYS A 333 15.52 1.79 -14.01
CA LYS A 333 15.39 0.86 -12.87
C LYS A 333 15.19 -0.59 -13.34
N SER A 334 14.18 -0.85 -14.16
CA SER A 334 13.91 -2.19 -14.73
C SER A 334 15.04 -2.67 -15.66
N THR A 335 15.69 -1.75 -16.35
CA THR A 335 16.85 -2.04 -17.21
C THR A 335 18.04 -2.52 -16.37
N LEU A 336 18.30 -1.89 -15.23
CA LEU A 336 19.35 -2.32 -14.31
C LEU A 336 19.09 -3.76 -13.84
N PHE A 337 17.85 -4.11 -13.50
CA PHE A 337 17.52 -5.49 -13.12
C PHE A 337 17.80 -6.50 -14.23
N ARG A 338 17.39 -6.20 -15.48
CA ARG A 338 17.67 -7.09 -16.63
C ARG A 338 19.18 -7.21 -16.91
N MET A 339 19.95 -6.16 -16.70
CA MET A 339 21.41 -6.23 -16.82
C MET A 339 22.03 -7.11 -15.72
N LEU A 340 21.54 -7.02 -14.47
CA LEU A 340 21.98 -7.89 -13.37
C LEU A 340 21.63 -9.36 -13.63
N LEU A 341 20.54 -9.63 -14.36
CA LEU A 341 20.19 -10.98 -14.84
C LEU A 341 21.07 -11.46 -16.01
N GLY A 342 21.72 -10.52 -16.68
CA GLY A 342 22.51 -10.80 -17.91
C GLY A 342 21.67 -10.87 -19.18
N GLU A 343 20.44 -10.33 -19.14
CA GLU A 343 19.50 -10.33 -20.27
C GLU A 343 19.71 -9.13 -21.21
N ASP A 344 20.17 -7.99 -20.67
CA ASP A 344 20.37 -6.75 -21.44
C ASP A 344 21.87 -6.46 -21.63
N PRO A 345 22.31 -6.11 -22.88
CA PRO A 345 23.68 -5.69 -23.16
C PRO A 345 23.99 -4.34 -22.50
N HIS A 346 25.22 -4.16 -22.05
CA HIS A 346 25.71 -2.98 -21.38
C HIS A 346 27.17 -2.70 -21.70
N GLY A 347 27.63 -1.46 -21.47
CA GLY A 347 29.05 -1.12 -21.40
C GLY A 347 29.58 -1.39 -20.00
N GLY A 348 30.89 -1.53 -19.86
CA GLY A 348 31.53 -1.82 -18.55
C GLY A 348 31.36 -3.27 -18.11
N ASP A 349 31.59 -3.53 -16.82
CA ASP A 349 31.71 -4.87 -16.26
C ASP A 349 30.72 -5.10 -15.13
N ILE A 350 29.94 -6.19 -15.19
CA ILE A 350 29.05 -6.64 -14.12
C ILE A 350 29.53 -8.02 -13.64
N TRP A 351 30.15 -8.04 -12.48
CA TRP A 351 30.53 -9.27 -11.84
C TRP A 351 29.40 -9.78 -10.93
N ARG A 352 29.14 -11.08 -10.99
CA ARG A 352 28.18 -11.78 -10.12
C ARG A 352 28.79 -13.02 -9.49
N THR A 353 28.37 -13.33 -8.25
CA THR A 353 28.81 -14.55 -7.55
C THR A 353 28.34 -15.80 -8.29
N LYS A 354 29.27 -16.74 -8.55
CA LYS A 354 28.94 -18.03 -9.18
C LYS A 354 28.07 -18.89 -8.28
N GLY A 355 27.11 -19.60 -8.88
CA GLY A 355 26.19 -20.50 -8.16
C GLY A 355 25.14 -19.81 -7.30
N MET A 356 24.93 -18.51 -7.49
CA MET A 356 23.87 -17.73 -6.84
C MET A 356 22.55 -17.90 -7.60
N THR A 357 21.48 -18.14 -6.86
CA THR A 357 20.11 -18.18 -7.39
C THR A 357 19.47 -16.82 -7.29
N VAL A 358 18.93 -16.29 -8.41
CA VAL A 358 18.27 -14.99 -8.47
C VAL A 358 16.80 -15.20 -8.82
N GLY A 359 15.90 -14.74 -7.97
CA GLY A 359 14.48 -14.66 -8.24
C GLY A 359 14.14 -13.28 -8.84
N TRP A 360 13.42 -13.28 -9.94
CA TRP A 360 12.96 -12.08 -10.62
C TRP A 360 11.44 -11.99 -10.62
N LEU A 361 10.92 -10.91 -10.03
CA LEU A 361 9.53 -10.52 -10.13
C LEU A 361 9.45 -9.29 -11.02
N SER A 362 9.06 -9.51 -12.28
CA SER A 362 8.85 -8.43 -13.25
C SER A 362 7.55 -7.70 -12.97
N GLN A 363 7.40 -6.53 -13.56
CA GLN A 363 6.18 -5.72 -13.50
C GLN A 363 4.93 -6.49 -14.02
N SER A 364 5.12 -7.44 -14.94
CA SER A 364 4.09 -8.39 -15.35
C SER A 364 4.13 -9.62 -14.43
N VAL A 365 3.29 -9.66 -13.41
CA VAL A 365 3.13 -10.81 -12.48
C VAL A 365 2.65 -12.10 -13.20
N LEU A 366 2.54 -12.07 -14.51
CA LEU A 366 1.88 -13.06 -15.37
C LEU A 366 2.77 -14.22 -15.84
N ASP A 367 4.04 -14.30 -15.40
CA ASP A 367 4.92 -15.44 -15.72
C ASP A 367 4.58 -16.72 -14.94
N LEU A 368 3.35 -16.87 -14.49
CA LEU A 368 2.82 -18.08 -13.91
C LEU A 368 2.08 -18.89 -14.99
N PRO A 369 2.20 -20.22 -15.00
CA PRO A 369 1.41 -21.09 -15.89
C PRO A 369 -0.04 -21.11 -15.40
N LEU A 370 -0.83 -20.16 -15.88
CA LEU A 370 -2.19 -19.89 -15.39
C LEU A 370 -3.15 -21.08 -15.50
N ASP A 371 -2.88 -22.00 -16.43
CA ASP A 371 -3.70 -23.20 -16.65
C ASP A 371 -3.38 -24.33 -15.67
N HIS A 372 -2.24 -24.27 -14.96
CA HIS A 372 -1.87 -25.27 -13.97
C HIS A 372 -2.60 -25.01 -12.65
N THR A 373 -2.90 -26.09 -11.94
CA THR A 373 -3.33 -26.01 -10.55
C THR A 373 -2.14 -25.70 -9.64
N MET A 374 -2.40 -25.20 -8.44
CA MET A 374 -1.34 -24.97 -7.45
C MET A 374 -0.60 -26.27 -7.09
N GLU A 375 -1.32 -27.40 -7.03
CA GLU A 375 -0.75 -28.71 -6.75
C GLU A 375 0.21 -29.16 -7.87
N GLU A 376 -0.12 -28.93 -9.14
CA GLU A 376 0.74 -29.23 -10.29
C GLU A 376 1.96 -28.31 -10.33
N TYR A 377 1.78 -27.01 -10.07
CA TYR A 377 2.86 -26.02 -10.10
C TYR A 377 3.94 -26.28 -9.06
N PHE A 378 3.55 -26.78 -7.89
CA PHE A 378 4.45 -27.08 -6.76
C PHE A 378 4.75 -28.57 -6.60
N ARG A 379 4.46 -29.41 -7.58
CA ARG A 379 4.65 -30.86 -7.47
C ARG A 379 6.04 -31.22 -6.99
N LYS A 380 6.12 -32.02 -5.93
CA LYS A 380 7.36 -32.56 -5.35
C LYS A 380 7.39 -34.07 -5.49
N ASP A 381 8.61 -34.62 -5.57
CA ASP A 381 8.82 -36.04 -5.80
C ASP A 381 8.62 -36.90 -4.55
N THR A 382 8.74 -36.30 -3.36
CA THR A 382 8.60 -37.03 -2.10
C THR A 382 7.34 -36.60 -1.31
N PHE A 383 6.70 -37.56 -0.65
CA PHE A 383 5.51 -37.32 0.19
C PHE A 383 5.79 -36.37 1.35
N SER A 384 7.00 -36.43 1.95
CA SER A 384 7.41 -35.56 3.05
C SER A 384 7.54 -34.11 2.61
N GLU A 385 8.16 -33.85 1.44
CA GLU A 385 8.28 -32.49 0.88
C GLU A 385 6.93 -31.93 0.49
N GLN A 386 6.05 -32.77 -0.07
CA GLN A 386 4.69 -32.37 -0.40
C GLN A 386 3.89 -32.01 0.87
N GLY A 387 4.09 -32.74 1.97
CA GLY A 387 3.47 -32.44 3.28
C GLY A 387 3.95 -31.09 3.86
N LYS A 388 5.27 -30.82 3.81
CA LYS A 388 5.85 -29.56 4.26
C LYS A 388 5.30 -28.39 3.42
N LEU A 389 5.32 -28.54 2.11
CA LEU A 389 4.76 -27.55 1.18
C LEU A 389 3.31 -27.22 1.49
N ARG A 390 2.49 -28.24 1.75
CA ARG A 390 1.10 -28.04 2.14
C ARG A 390 0.97 -27.19 3.41
N THR A 391 1.79 -27.45 4.38
CA THR A 391 1.84 -26.65 5.62
C THR A 391 2.25 -25.19 5.32
N ASP A 392 3.27 -25.00 4.48
CA ASP A 392 3.76 -23.66 4.11
C ASP A 392 2.70 -22.85 3.36
N LEU A 393 2.00 -23.47 2.41
CA LEU A 393 0.90 -22.84 1.67
C LEU A 393 -0.31 -22.54 2.57
N ALA A 394 -0.64 -23.44 3.50
CA ALA A 394 -1.69 -23.16 4.49
C ALA A 394 -1.30 -22.00 5.41
N ASN A 395 -0.01 -21.86 5.76
CA ASN A 395 0.51 -20.72 6.52
C ASN A 395 0.42 -19.40 5.72
N LEU A 396 0.46 -19.44 4.39
CA LEU A 396 0.19 -18.30 3.49
C LEU A 396 -1.30 -17.99 3.31
N GLY A 397 -2.18 -18.73 4.01
CA GLY A 397 -3.63 -18.52 3.96
C GLY A 397 -4.36 -19.26 2.85
N PHE A 398 -3.69 -20.17 2.11
CA PHE A 398 -4.36 -20.96 1.09
C PHE A 398 -5.14 -22.13 1.68
N THR A 399 -6.38 -22.30 1.24
CA THR A 399 -7.24 -23.41 1.65
C THR A 399 -6.97 -24.66 0.80
N ALA A 400 -7.33 -25.84 1.34
CA ALA A 400 -7.19 -27.10 0.60
C ALA A 400 -8.01 -27.14 -0.70
N GLU A 401 -9.07 -26.37 -0.79
CA GLU A 401 -9.90 -26.25 -2.00
C GLU A 401 -9.18 -25.45 -3.08
N GLN A 402 -8.52 -24.36 -2.73
CA GLN A 402 -7.76 -23.53 -3.65
C GLN A 402 -6.59 -24.27 -4.31
N TRP A 403 -6.09 -25.34 -3.70
CA TRP A 403 -4.98 -26.12 -4.27
C TRP A 403 -5.32 -26.83 -5.57
N LYS A 404 -6.58 -27.18 -5.74
CA LYS A 404 -7.10 -27.86 -6.95
C LYS A 404 -7.59 -26.88 -7.99
N LEU A 405 -7.62 -25.58 -7.67
CA LEU A 405 -8.04 -24.57 -8.63
C LEU A 405 -6.87 -24.15 -9.54
N PRO A 406 -7.15 -23.80 -10.80
CA PRO A 406 -6.13 -23.25 -11.68
C PRO A 406 -5.62 -21.91 -11.16
N LEU A 407 -4.34 -21.62 -11.39
CA LEU A 407 -3.72 -20.35 -10.95
C LEU A 407 -4.42 -19.13 -11.55
N SER A 408 -5.13 -19.28 -12.67
CA SER A 408 -5.96 -18.23 -13.27
C SER A 408 -7.13 -17.79 -12.39
N SER A 409 -7.63 -18.64 -11.49
CA SER A 409 -8.72 -18.33 -10.58
C SER A 409 -8.29 -17.52 -9.34
N LEU A 410 -6.98 -17.46 -9.08
CA LEU A 410 -6.43 -16.74 -7.96
C LEU A 410 -6.42 -15.23 -8.21
N SER A 411 -6.65 -14.45 -7.15
CA SER A 411 -6.45 -13.00 -7.17
C SER A 411 -4.99 -12.64 -7.45
N MET A 412 -4.72 -11.40 -7.85
CA MET A 412 -3.36 -10.94 -8.11
C MET A 412 -2.45 -11.08 -6.89
N GLY A 413 -2.95 -10.76 -5.68
CA GLY A 413 -2.23 -10.93 -4.43
C GLY A 413 -1.89 -12.40 -4.13
N GLU A 414 -2.83 -13.31 -4.35
CA GLU A 414 -2.60 -14.75 -4.18
C GLU A 414 -1.59 -15.29 -5.20
N ARG A 415 -1.65 -14.86 -6.45
CA ARG A 415 -0.63 -15.23 -7.46
C ARG A 415 0.76 -14.77 -7.07
N LEU A 416 0.88 -13.56 -6.51
CA LEU A 416 2.15 -13.05 -6.01
C LEU A 416 2.69 -13.91 -4.86
N LYS A 417 1.83 -14.32 -3.91
CA LYS A 417 2.20 -15.25 -2.83
C LYS A 417 2.72 -16.59 -3.36
N VAL A 418 2.03 -17.16 -4.35
CA VAL A 418 2.46 -18.39 -5.04
C VAL A 418 3.84 -18.21 -5.64
N LYS A 419 4.10 -17.11 -6.34
CA LYS A 419 5.42 -16.83 -6.93
C LYS A 419 6.51 -16.63 -5.89
N LEU A 420 6.24 -15.92 -4.80
CA LEU A 420 7.16 -15.76 -3.70
C LEU A 420 7.48 -17.10 -3.01
N MET A 421 6.46 -17.94 -2.79
CA MET A 421 6.67 -19.29 -2.25
C MET A 421 7.59 -20.12 -3.15
N ARG A 422 7.46 -19.99 -4.48
CA ARG A 422 8.37 -20.66 -5.42
C ARG A 422 9.81 -20.22 -5.23
N PHE A 423 10.07 -18.91 -5.10
CA PHE A 423 11.42 -18.40 -4.84
C PHE A 423 12.00 -18.93 -3.52
N ILE A 424 11.16 -19.07 -2.49
CA ILE A 424 11.56 -19.62 -1.20
C ILE A 424 11.97 -21.07 -1.34
N GLN A 425 11.13 -21.87 -2.01
CA GLN A 425 11.42 -23.29 -2.23
C GLN A 425 12.66 -23.54 -3.07
N ASP A 426 12.92 -22.66 -4.03
CA ASP A 426 14.12 -22.72 -4.87
C ASP A 426 15.37 -22.17 -4.12
N SER A 427 15.24 -21.89 -2.82
CA SER A 427 16.32 -21.33 -1.98
C SER A 427 17.00 -20.13 -2.62
N THR A 428 16.19 -19.20 -3.10
CA THR A 428 16.65 -18.00 -3.81
C THR A 428 17.51 -17.13 -2.90
N ASP A 429 18.65 -16.70 -3.40
CA ASP A 429 19.63 -15.92 -2.66
C ASP A 429 19.42 -14.42 -2.78
N VAL A 430 18.92 -14.00 -3.93
CA VAL A 430 18.67 -12.61 -4.28
C VAL A 430 17.29 -12.50 -4.90
N LEU A 431 16.49 -11.59 -4.40
CA LEU A 431 15.22 -11.20 -5.01
C LEU A 431 15.36 -9.83 -5.67
N LEU A 432 15.00 -9.77 -6.94
CA LEU A 432 14.84 -8.55 -7.72
C LEU A 432 13.34 -8.33 -7.91
N LEU A 433 12.79 -7.21 -7.42
CA LEU A 433 11.36 -6.92 -7.47
C LEU A 433 11.12 -5.58 -8.18
N ASP A 434 10.40 -5.62 -9.29
CA ASP A 434 10.06 -4.43 -10.08
C ASP A 434 8.60 -4.07 -9.90
N GLU A 435 8.33 -3.01 -9.14
CA GLU A 435 7.00 -2.51 -8.77
C GLU A 435 6.07 -3.61 -8.20
N PRO A 436 6.50 -4.37 -7.18
CA PRO A 436 5.73 -5.51 -6.66
C PRO A 436 4.42 -5.12 -5.98
N THR A 437 4.26 -3.85 -5.66
CA THR A 437 3.06 -3.29 -5.00
C THR A 437 1.96 -2.87 -5.97
N ASN A 438 2.24 -2.85 -7.28
CA ASN A 438 1.25 -2.46 -8.28
C ASN A 438 0.10 -3.47 -8.33
N HIS A 439 -1.12 -2.96 -8.48
CA HIS A 439 -2.37 -3.75 -8.54
C HIS A 439 -2.70 -4.57 -7.27
N LEU A 440 -1.93 -4.40 -6.19
CA LEU A 440 -2.25 -4.99 -4.89
C LEU A 440 -3.13 -4.05 -4.07
N ASP A 441 -4.15 -4.61 -3.43
CA ASP A 441 -4.91 -3.92 -2.40
C ASP A 441 -4.09 -3.74 -1.12
N LEU A 442 -4.56 -2.90 -0.21
CA LEU A 442 -3.84 -2.58 1.02
C LEU A 442 -3.52 -3.81 1.88
N PRO A 443 -4.45 -4.76 2.13
CA PRO A 443 -4.14 -5.97 2.87
C PRO A 443 -3.03 -6.80 2.21
N SER A 444 -3.11 -7.00 0.88
CA SER A 444 -2.09 -7.77 0.14
C SER A 444 -0.71 -7.09 0.16
N ARG A 445 -0.65 -5.76 0.14
CA ARG A 445 0.61 -5.01 0.28
C ARG A 445 1.22 -5.22 1.66
N GLU A 446 0.43 -5.11 2.73
CA GLU A 446 0.90 -5.32 4.10
C GLU A 446 1.44 -6.74 4.31
N GLU A 447 0.79 -7.72 3.71
CA GLU A 447 1.23 -9.10 3.78
C GLU A 447 2.51 -9.35 2.98
N LEU A 448 2.63 -8.75 1.78
CA LEU A 448 3.87 -8.77 1.00
C LEU A 448 5.03 -8.17 1.80
N GLU A 449 4.84 -7.04 2.45
CA GLU A 449 5.85 -6.40 3.30
C GLU A 449 6.33 -7.33 4.41
N ARG A 450 5.41 -7.92 5.17
CA ARG A 450 5.74 -8.87 6.24
C ARG A 450 6.51 -10.08 5.71
N THR A 451 6.08 -10.60 4.56
CA THR A 451 6.74 -11.71 3.89
C THR A 451 8.18 -11.36 3.52
N LEU A 452 8.39 -10.19 2.93
CA LEU A 452 9.73 -9.74 2.53
C LEU A 452 10.61 -9.30 3.72
N GLU A 453 10.03 -8.83 4.82
CA GLU A 453 10.78 -8.56 6.06
C GLU A 453 11.45 -9.81 6.61
N SER A 454 10.79 -10.95 6.52
CA SER A 454 11.33 -12.24 6.99
C SER A 454 12.30 -12.87 5.99
N PHE A 455 12.40 -12.36 4.75
CA PHE A 455 13.32 -12.90 3.75
C PHE A 455 14.79 -12.66 4.14
N PRO A 456 15.60 -13.71 4.37
CA PRO A 456 16.96 -13.58 4.88
C PRO A 456 18.00 -13.29 3.79
N GLY A 457 17.62 -13.32 2.50
CA GLY A 457 18.47 -13.07 1.35
C GLY A 457 18.71 -11.60 1.06
N THR A 458 19.32 -11.33 -0.08
CA THR A 458 19.53 -9.98 -0.61
C THR A 458 18.30 -9.52 -1.37
N LEU A 459 17.86 -8.29 -1.14
CA LEU A 459 16.67 -7.72 -1.74
C LEU A 459 17.01 -6.44 -2.50
N LEU A 460 16.73 -6.40 -3.80
CA LEU A 460 16.75 -5.19 -4.61
C LEU A 460 15.34 -4.97 -5.14
N PHE A 461 14.77 -3.79 -4.92
CA PHE A 461 13.40 -3.55 -5.34
C PHE A 461 13.16 -2.10 -5.77
N ALA A 462 12.35 -1.93 -6.79
CA ALA A 462 11.82 -0.66 -7.22
C ALA A 462 10.36 -0.58 -6.79
N SER A 463 9.96 0.50 -6.12
CA SER A 463 8.57 0.76 -5.78
C SER A 463 8.29 2.25 -5.65
N HIS A 464 7.07 2.64 -6.01
CA HIS A 464 6.53 3.97 -5.74
C HIS A 464 5.83 4.04 -4.37
N ASP A 465 5.59 2.90 -3.73
CA ASP A 465 5.00 2.84 -2.38
C ASP A 465 6.04 3.24 -1.32
N ARG A 466 5.82 4.41 -0.72
CA ARG A 466 6.74 4.97 0.27
C ARG A 466 6.85 4.11 1.53
N TYR A 467 5.71 3.61 2.04
CA TYR A 467 5.71 2.74 3.22
C TYR A 467 6.47 1.44 2.97
N PHE A 468 6.31 0.86 1.80
CA PHE A 468 7.05 -0.31 1.36
C PHE A 468 8.56 -0.05 1.34
N MET A 469 8.96 1.11 0.80
CA MET A 469 10.36 1.53 0.73
C MET A 469 10.94 1.77 2.12
N ASP A 470 10.25 2.54 2.97
CA ASP A 470 10.73 2.89 4.32
C ASP A 470 10.84 1.67 5.23
N ARG A 471 9.95 0.68 5.04
CA ARG A 471 9.92 -0.54 5.84
C ARG A 471 11.02 -1.54 5.46
N LEU A 472 11.33 -1.66 4.18
CA LEU A 472 12.19 -2.73 3.67
C LEU A 472 13.61 -2.27 3.29
N ALA A 473 13.82 -1.00 2.94
CA ALA A 473 15.10 -0.53 2.44
C ALA A 473 16.05 -0.10 3.57
N ASP A 474 17.18 -0.77 3.68
CA ASP A 474 18.31 -0.34 4.54
C ASP A 474 19.20 0.69 3.82
N GLY A 475 19.17 0.71 2.49
CA GLY A 475 19.91 1.62 1.62
C GLY A 475 19.21 1.85 0.29
N LEU A 476 19.69 2.82 -0.46
CA LEU A 476 19.09 3.23 -1.74
C LEU A 476 20.08 3.15 -2.89
N LEU A 477 19.57 2.83 -4.08
CA LEU A 477 20.19 3.10 -5.37
C LEU A 477 19.45 4.26 -6.02
N VAL A 478 20.07 5.43 -6.03
CA VAL A 478 19.43 6.67 -6.50
C VAL A 478 19.83 6.94 -7.94
N PHE A 479 18.84 7.07 -8.82
CA PHE A 479 18.97 7.37 -10.24
C PHE A 479 18.72 8.86 -10.46
N GLU A 480 19.79 9.62 -10.63
CA GLU A 480 19.75 11.07 -10.85
C GLU A 480 20.84 11.47 -11.87
N GLU A 481 20.54 12.41 -12.76
CA GLU A 481 21.48 13.00 -13.70
C GLU A 481 22.32 11.95 -14.47
N GLU A 482 21.65 10.94 -15.03
CA GLU A 482 22.28 9.83 -15.76
C GLU A 482 23.32 9.03 -14.94
N LYS A 483 23.23 9.08 -13.61
CA LYS A 483 24.09 8.34 -12.67
C LYS A 483 23.26 7.49 -11.73
N VAL A 484 23.85 6.40 -11.28
CA VAL A 484 23.30 5.58 -10.22
C VAL A 484 24.25 5.59 -9.03
N ARG A 485 23.75 6.05 -7.87
CA ARG A 485 24.57 6.16 -6.65
C ARG A 485 23.97 5.30 -5.56
N LYS A 486 24.83 4.51 -4.90
CA LYS A 486 24.44 3.77 -3.70
C LYS A 486 24.53 4.69 -2.47
N VAL A 487 23.44 4.76 -1.71
CA VAL A 487 23.32 5.61 -0.51
C VAL A 487 22.97 4.72 0.68
N PRO A 488 23.81 4.66 1.75
CA PRO A 488 23.59 3.80 2.90
C PRO A 488 22.64 4.43 3.92
N MET A 489 21.41 4.76 3.50
CA MET A 489 20.35 5.28 4.35
C MET A 489 18.96 4.98 3.73
N GLY A 490 17.92 4.90 4.59
CA GLY A 490 16.54 4.72 4.16
C GLY A 490 15.97 5.94 3.42
N LEU A 491 14.79 5.76 2.80
CA LEU A 491 14.17 6.76 1.93
C LEU A 491 13.84 8.05 2.70
N GLU A 492 13.24 7.95 3.88
CA GLU A 492 12.87 9.12 4.69
C GLU A 492 14.08 10.00 5.05
N GLN A 493 15.20 9.38 5.44
CA GLN A 493 16.42 10.10 5.78
C GLN A 493 17.03 10.80 4.55
N TRP A 494 17.00 10.12 3.39
CA TRP A 494 17.50 10.66 2.13
C TRP A 494 16.65 11.85 1.67
N GLU A 495 15.31 11.76 1.72
CA GLU A 495 14.41 12.86 1.37
C GLU A 495 14.60 14.08 2.27
N ARG A 496 14.61 13.90 3.60
CA ARG A 496 14.90 15.00 4.54
C ARG A 496 16.24 15.70 4.29
N ARG A 497 17.24 14.94 3.83
CA ARG A 497 18.55 15.50 3.49
C ARG A 497 18.49 16.31 2.20
N ASN A 498 17.74 15.86 1.21
CA ASN A 498 17.59 16.57 -0.07
C ASN A 498 16.71 17.82 0.06
N GLU A 499 15.61 17.76 0.79
CA GLU A 499 14.79 18.95 1.09
C GLU A 499 15.61 20.07 1.76
N LYS A 500 16.52 19.72 2.67
CA LYS A 500 17.44 20.68 3.29
C LYS A 500 18.47 21.24 2.30
N LYS A 501 18.89 20.47 1.30
CA LYS A 501 19.81 20.93 0.24
C LYS A 501 19.09 21.85 -0.72
N ASP A 502 17.89 21.47 -1.16
CA ASP A 502 17.08 22.25 -2.11
C ASP A 502 16.61 23.56 -1.46
N GLY A 503 16.22 23.54 -0.18
CA GLY A 503 15.91 24.75 0.58
C GLY A 503 17.10 25.70 0.68
N ARG A 504 18.32 25.18 0.93
CA ARG A 504 19.56 25.98 0.97
C ARG A 504 19.98 26.47 -0.44
N ALA A 505 19.80 25.67 -1.48
CA ALA A 505 20.07 26.06 -2.87
C ALA A 505 19.08 27.16 -3.29
N SER A 506 17.78 26.97 -3.08
CA SER A 506 16.75 27.97 -3.37
C SER A 506 16.96 29.28 -2.59
N GLU A 507 17.38 29.23 -1.34
CA GLU A 507 17.71 30.43 -0.56
C GLU A 507 18.95 31.15 -1.07
N LYS A 508 19.96 30.38 -1.52
CA LYS A 508 21.18 30.91 -2.10
C LYS A 508 20.91 31.56 -3.49
N ASP A 509 20.09 30.91 -4.30
CA ASP A 509 19.66 31.42 -5.59
C ASP A 509 18.81 32.68 -5.46
N ARG A 510 17.87 32.71 -4.49
CA ARG A 510 17.10 33.92 -4.16
C ARG A 510 18.00 35.08 -3.69
N LYS A 511 18.98 34.77 -2.85
CA LYS A 511 19.95 35.78 -2.42
C LYS A 511 20.79 36.32 -3.58
N LEU A 512 21.20 35.45 -4.48
CA LEU A 512 21.98 35.84 -5.69
C LEU A 512 21.16 36.71 -6.65
N GLU A 513 19.91 36.32 -6.90
CA GLU A 513 18.99 37.06 -7.77
C GLU A 513 18.61 38.41 -7.13
N ARG A 514 18.39 38.45 -5.83
CA ARG A 514 18.18 39.69 -5.08
C ARG A 514 19.39 40.63 -5.22
N LEU A 515 20.59 40.11 -5.02
CA LEU A 515 21.82 40.89 -5.14
C LEU A 515 22.00 41.44 -6.56
N ARG A 516 21.67 40.63 -7.58
CA ARG A 516 21.70 41.02 -8.98
C ARG A 516 20.73 42.16 -9.25
N LEU A 517 19.48 42.04 -8.82
CA LEU A 517 18.45 43.07 -8.98
C LEU A 517 18.83 44.38 -8.24
N GLU A 518 19.34 44.27 -7.01
CA GLU A 518 19.83 45.42 -6.24
C GLU A 518 21.00 46.14 -6.97
N THR A 519 21.90 45.39 -7.61
CA THR A 519 23.02 45.95 -8.38
C THR A 519 22.52 46.65 -9.65
N GLU A 520 21.55 46.06 -10.37
CA GLU A 520 20.96 46.70 -11.56
C GLU A 520 20.16 47.97 -11.18
N ILE A 521 19.44 47.96 -10.09
CA ILE A 521 18.72 49.12 -9.56
C ILE A 521 19.71 50.28 -9.26
N GLN A 522 20.83 49.99 -8.61
CA GLN A 522 21.87 50.99 -8.32
C GLN A 522 22.47 51.56 -9.59
N ALA A 523 22.74 50.74 -10.61
CA ALA A 523 23.24 51.16 -11.89
C ALA A 523 22.25 52.08 -12.65
N VAL A 524 20.95 51.77 -12.62
CA VAL A 524 19.89 52.59 -13.23
C VAL A 524 19.72 53.90 -12.47
N LEU A 525 19.75 53.88 -11.12
CA LEU A 525 19.72 55.08 -10.27
C LEU A 525 20.90 56.01 -10.58
N GLY A 526 22.12 55.48 -10.72
CA GLY A 526 23.30 56.26 -11.09
C GLY A 526 23.16 56.96 -12.47
N LYS A 527 22.51 56.32 -13.43
CA LYS A 527 22.20 56.92 -14.74
C LYS A 527 21.07 57.94 -14.65
N LEU A 528 20.05 57.71 -13.86
CA LEU A 528 18.94 58.64 -13.64
C LEU A 528 19.43 59.98 -13.03
N THR A 529 20.38 59.93 -12.08
CA THR A 529 20.96 61.13 -11.49
C THR A 529 21.81 61.97 -12.45
N MET A 530 22.30 61.35 -13.54
CA MET A 530 23.08 62.05 -14.59
C MET A 530 22.22 62.52 -15.77
N SER A 531 20.96 62.12 -15.85
CA SER A 531 20.04 62.44 -16.97
C SER A 531 19.20 63.68 -16.64
N GLN A 532 18.90 64.53 -17.66
CA GLN A 532 18.04 65.70 -17.44
C GLN A 532 16.57 65.28 -17.24
N PRO A 533 15.89 65.74 -16.17
CA PRO A 533 14.47 65.45 -15.97
C PRO A 533 13.63 65.93 -17.17
N GLY A 534 12.78 65.03 -17.70
CA GLY A 534 11.90 65.28 -18.84
C GLY A 534 12.50 64.87 -20.20
N SER A 535 13.76 64.39 -20.25
CA SER A 535 14.33 63.80 -21.46
C SER A 535 13.74 62.40 -21.75
N ARG A 536 13.82 61.96 -23.00
CA ARG A 536 13.33 60.62 -23.40
C ARG A 536 14.10 59.50 -22.68
N ASP A 537 15.41 59.71 -22.49
CA ASP A 537 16.28 58.78 -21.75
C ASP A 537 15.90 58.68 -20.26
N TYR A 538 15.52 59.80 -19.64
CA TYR A 538 15.05 59.83 -18.25
C TYR A 538 13.77 58.99 -18.07
N ALA A 539 12.79 59.15 -18.99
CA ALA A 539 11.53 58.40 -18.94
C ALA A 539 11.73 56.87 -19.11
N GLU A 540 12.68 56.47 -19.97
CA GLU A 540 13.00 55.05 -20.17
C GLU A 540 13.72 54.43 -18.95
N LEU A 541 14.64 55.14 -18.35
CA LEU A 541 15.35 54.75 -17.14
C LEU A 541 14.40 54.67 -15.92
N ASP A 542 13.47 55.59 -15.79
CA ASP A 542 12.46 55.60 -14.69
C ASP A 542 11.49 54.41 -14.82
N ARG A 543 11.08 54.10 -16.05
CA ARG A 543 10.29 52.87 -16.30
C ARG A 543 11.07 51.62 -15.93
N ARG A 544 12.34 51.53 -16.30
CA ARG A 544 13.21 50.38 -15.96
C ARG A 544 13.43 50.25 -14.47
N PHE A 545 13.60 51.34 -13.74
CA PHE A 545 13.71 51.38 -12.29
C PHE A 545 12.45 50.85 -11.61
N THR A 546 11.28 51.25 -12.10
CA THR A 546 9.99 50.80 -11.60
C THR A 546 9.79 49.30 -11.83
N GLU A 547 10.14 48.78 -13.00
CA GLU A 547 10.08 47.35 -13.31
C GLU A 547 10.99 46.51 -12.40
N LEU A 548 12.27 46.91 -12.26
CA LEU A 548 13.23 46.19 -11.39
C LEU A 548 12.84 46.23 -9.92
N THR A 549 12.30 47.35 -9.44
CA THR A 549 11.80 47.49 -8.05
C THR A 549 10.59 46.60 -7.82
N ALA A 550 9.71 46.46 -8.80
CA ALA A 550 8.57 45.54 -8.73
C ALA A 550 9.01 44.07 -8.73
N GLN A 551 10.05 43.71 -9.49
CA GLN A 551 10.64 42.36 -9.45
C GLN A 551 11.29 42.06 -8.11
N LEU A 552 12.04 43.00 -7.52
CA LEU A 552 12.66 42.86 -6.22
C LEU A 552 11.63 42.66 -5.09
N ARG A 553 10.44 43.27 -5.18
CA ARG A 553 9.35 43.11 -4.21
C ARG A 553 8.65 41.76 -4.32
N LYS A 554 8.75 41.09 -5.47
CA LYS A 554 8.14 39.78 -5.70
C LYS A 554 9.03 38.60 -5.28
N LEU A 555 10.32 38.82 -5.09
CA LEU A 555 11.31 37.88 -4.57
C LEU A 555 11.31 37.83 -3.03
#